data_d933ca265092f3743515e3611ad0f9a9
#
_entry.id   d933ca265092f3743515e3611ad0f9a9
#
_cell.length_a   1.000
_cell.length_b   1.000
_cell.length_c   1.000
_cell.angle_alpha   90.00
_cell.angle_beta   90.00
_cell.angle_gamma   90.00
#
_symmetry.space_group_name_H-M   'P 1'
#
loop_
_entity.id
_entity.type
_entity.pdbx_description
1 polymer ?
#
loop_
_entity_poly.entity_id
_entity_poly.type
_entity_poly.pdbx_seq_one_letter_code
_entity_poly.pdbx_strand_id
1 'polypeptide(L)'
;MSNTISVEDVPLNRFHRLLTVRSGGGSFVDGYVLSIIGIAMMKVSPALGLSAFWEGLIAASALIGIFFGGFIGGALTDRLGRRVLYFVGPTLFVVCSLAQYWVQSGEVLFALRFMNGVAVGIEYPVATAFLVEFLPKKNRGPCLATLTILWFAGAAVAYLAGEAILNFGGPDAWRLTLASTAVIGALLFIVRLGTPESPRWLLSKGRHAEAEAIIRRVYGPEFGLDNLPVQAESKNLSFANLLHSGYGKRMAFVAIFWTCSVIPVFAVYAFALRCWMRCTSGATGHPMDPLPLPCCSWWAASSRLA
;
A
#
# COMPACT_ATOMS: atom_id res chain seq x y z
N MET A 1 30.57 33.15 0.52
CA MET A 1 29.74 31.95 0.36
C MET A 1 29.25 31.61 1.77
N SER A 2 28.01 31.95 2.12
CA SER A 2 27.41 31.58 3.39
C SER A 2 27.29 30.06 3.44
N ASN A 3 27.87 29.44 4.46
CA ASN A 3 27.76 28.00 4.74
C ASN A 3 26.33 27.72 5.22
N THR A 4 25.34 27.82 4.29
CA THR A 4 23.95 27.50 4.61
C THR A 4 23.83 25.99 4.68
N ILE A 5 23.57 25.47 5.89
CA ILE A 5 23.35 24.05 6.11
C ILE A 5 22.08 23.64 5.34
N SER A 6 22.18 22.64 4.47
CA SER A 6 21.00 22.13 3.73
C SER A 6 20.06 21.40 4.70
N VAL A 7 18.74 21.55 4.49
CA VAL A 7 17.72 20.78 5.21
C VAL A 7 17.89 19.25 5.02
N GLU A 8 18.63 18.83 3.98
CA GLU A 8 18.91 17.41 3.72
C GLU A 8 20.04 16.83 4.58
N ASP A 9 20.82 17.69 5.25
CA ASP A 9 21.98 17.28 6.06
C ASP A 9 21.72 17.39 7.59
N VAL A 10 20.50 17.82 7.98
CA VAL A 10 20.12 17.90 9.40
C VAL A 10 19.90 16.49 10.01
N PRO A 11 20.08 16.34 11.33
CA PRO A 11 19.75 15.09 12.03
C PRO A 11 18.23 14.83 12.04
N LEU A 12 17.86 13.56 12.21
CA LEU A 12 16.45 13.17 12.39
C LEU A 12 15.85 13.84 13.64
N ASN A 13 14.77 14.59 13.43
CA ASN A 13 13.99 15.20 14.51
C ASN A 13 12.69 14.42 14.78
N ARG A 14 11.90 14.91 15.76
CA ARG A 14 10.61 14.30 16.14
C ARG A 14 9.61 14.27 14.97
N PHE A 15 9.59 15.31 14.14
CA PHE A 15 8.70 15.39 12.99
C PHE A 15 9.02 14.29 11.97
N HIS A 16 10.29 14.08 11.64
CA HIS A 16 10.72 13.05 10.69
C HIS A 16 10.32 11.64 11.14
N ARG A 17 10.50 11.33 12.44
CA ARG A 17 10.08 10.05 13.02
C ARG A 17 8.57 9.87 12.95
N LEU A 18 7.82 10.92 13.32
CA LEU A 18 6.36 10.89 13.26
C LEU A 18 5.86 10.74 11.82
N LEU A 19 6.47 11.43 10.86
CA LEU A 19 6.13 11.30 9.44
C LEU A 19 6.40 9.88 8.93
N THR A 20 7.52 9.26 9.33
CA THR A 20 7.83 7.87 8.98
C THR A 20 6.78 6.91 9.53
N VAL A 21 6.35 7.07 10.78
CA VAL A 21 5.28 6.25 11.39
C VAL A 21 3.94 6.48 10.67
N ARG A 22 3.59 7.72 10.34
CA ARG A 22 2.36 8.06 9.62
C ARG A 22 2.31 7.47 8.22
N SER A 23 3.42 7.54 7.49
CA SER A 23 3.53 6.97 6.15
C SER A 23 3.59 5.44 6.21
N GLY A 24 4.34 4.90 7.17
CA GLY A 24 4.40 3.45 7.40
C GLY A 24 3.06 2.87 7.86
N GLY A 25 2.24 3.63 8.59
CA GLY A 25 0.86 3.26 8.90
C GLY A 25 0.00 3.05 7.65
N GLY A 26 0.22 3.85 6.58
CA GLY A 26 -0.39 3.62 5.28
C GLY A 26 0.01 2.27 4.70
N SER A 27 1.31 1.99 4.61
CA SER A 27 1.81 0.70 4.14
C SER A 27 1.28 -0.48 4.96
N PHE A 28 1.11 -0.31 6.27
CA PHE A 28 0.49 -1.33 7.12
C PHE A 28 -0.96 -1.62 6.70
N VAL A 29 -1.75 -0.58 6.46
CA VAL A 29 -3.15 -0.74 5.98
C VAL A 29 -3.18 -1.37 4.60
N ASP A 30 -2.26 -1.01 3.70
CA ASP A 30 -2.14 -1.61 2.37
C ASP A 30 -1.91 -3.12 2.46
N GLY A 31 -0.95 -3.55 3.29
CA GLY A 31 -0.68 -4.96 3.54
C GLY A 31 -1.90 -5.69 4.12
N TYR A 32 -2.61 -5.06 5.05
CA TYR A 32 -3.82 -5.59 5.65
C TYR A 32 -4.94 -5.78 4.62
N VAL A 33 -5.28 -4.73 3.86
CA VAL A 33 -6.34 -4.73 2.83
C VAL A 33 -6.12 -5.81 1.77
N LEU A 34 -4.87 -5.94 1.31
CA LEU A 34 -4.53 -6.88 0.25
C LEU A 34 -4.54 -8.33 0.72
N SER A 35 -4.21 -8.57 2.00
CA SER A 35 -4.11 -9.93 2.55
C SER A 35 -5.42 -10.46 3.11
N ILE A 36 -6.29 -9.60 3.67
CA ILE A 36 -7.52 -10.01 4.35
C ILE A 36 -8.50 -10.77 3.45
N ILE A 37 -8.48 -10.51 2.15
CA ILE A 37 -9.36 -11.17 1.20
C ILE A 37 -9.06 -12.66 1.08
N GLY A 38 -7.80 -13.07 1.21
CA GLY A 38 -7.40 -14.47 1.14
C GLY A 38 -8.13 -15.33 2.19
N ILE A 39 -8.24 -14.83 3.42
CA ILE A 39 -8.98 -15.48 4.50
C ILE A 39 -10.49 -15.36 4.29
N ALA A 40 -10.98 -14.16 3.99
CA ALA A 40 -12.40 -13.91 3.84
C ALA A 40 -13.03 -14.76 2.72
N MET A 41 -12.28 -15.00 1.63
CA MET A 41 -12.75 -15.73 0.43
C MET A 41 -13.25 -17.14 0.75
N MET A 42 -12.75 -17.78 1.80
CA MET A 42 -13.23 -19.11 2.22
C MET A 42 -14.71 -19.12 2.61
N LYS A 43 -15.20 -18.03 3.17
CA LYS A 43 -16.62 -17.88 3.56
C LYS A 43 -17.41 -17.07 2.55
N VAL A 44 -16.78 -16.11 1.87
CA VAL A 44 -17.40 -15.27 0.82
C VAL A 44 -17.85 -16.11 -0.36
N SER A 45 -17.01 -17.04 -0.83
CA SER A 45 -17.31 -17.84 -2.01
C SER A 45 -18.58 -18.68 -1.88
N PRO A 46 -18.76 -19.49 -0.83
CA PRO A 46 -20.00 -20.24 -0.65
C PRO A 46 -21.20 -19.33 -0.30
N ALA A 47 -20.98 -18.22 0.44
CA ALA A 47 -22.05 -17.30 0.83
C ALA A 47 -22.67 -16.54 -0.36
N LEU A 48 -21.86 -16.20 -1.37
CA LEU A 48 -22.32 -15.49 -2.56
C LEU A 48 -22.48 -16.42 -3.79
N GLY A 49 -22.24 -17.75 -3.64
CA GLY A 49 -22.34 -18.72 -4.72
C GLY A 49 -21.39 -18.41 -5.88
N LEU A 50 -20.14 -17.99 -5.59
CA LEU A 50 -19.19 -17.55 -6.59
C LEU A 50 -18.65 -18.72 -7.42
N SER A 51 -18.58 -18.52 -8.74
CA SER A 51 -17.82 -19.40 -9.61
C SER A 51 -16.31 -19.22 -9.43
N ALA A 52 -15.49 -20.19 -9.84
CA ALA A 52 -14.04 -20.09 -9.78
C ALA A 52 -13.49 -18.86 -10.53
N PHE A 53 -14.17 -18.46 -11.61
CA PHE A 53 -13.83 -17.23 -12.35
C PHE A 53 -14.04 -15.97 -11.49
N TRP A 54 -15.20 -15.83 -10.84
CA TRP A 54 -15.48 -14.69 -9.96
C TRP A 54 -14.56 -14.64 -8.75
N GLU A 55 -14.24 -15.78 -8.16
CA GLU A 55 -13.26 -15.83 -7.07
C GLU A 55 -11.90 -15.29 -7.49
N GLY A 56 -11.38 -15.75 -8.64
CA GLY A 56 -10.12 -15.25 -9.19
C GLY A 56 -10.18 -13.76 -9.51
N LEU A 57 -11.30 -13.31 -10.09
CA LEU A 57 -11.48 -11.91 -10.46
C LEU A 57 -11.55 -10.98 -9.22
N ILE A 58 -12.28 -11.39 -8.18
CA ILE A 58 -12.36 -10.64 -6.92
C ILE A 58 -10.99 -10.64 -6.20
N ALA A 59 -10.26 -11.74 -6.19
CA ALA A 59 -8.92 -11.80 -5.64
C ALA A 59 -7.94 -10.84 -6.37
N ALA A 60 -8.06 -10.74 -7.70
CA ALA A 60 -7.23 -9.86 -8.53
C ALA A 60 -7.70 -8.40 -8.54
N SER A 61 -8.95 -8.10 -8.16
CA SER A 61 -9.57 -6.79 -8.32
C SER A 61 -8.77 -5.65 -7.71
N ALA A 62 -8.25 -5.85 -6.48
CA ALA A 62 -7.45 -4.85 -5.81
C ALA A 62 -6.12 -4.61 -6.54
N LEU A 63 -5.49 -5.63 -7.10
CA LEU A 63 -4.25 -5.49 -7.88
C LEU A 63 -4.49 -4.69 -9.16
N ILE A 64 -5.61 -4.95 -9.84
CA ILE A 64 -6.05 -4.16 -11.00
C ILE A 64 -6.26 -2.70 -10.57
N GLY A 65 -6.90 -2.49 -9.41
CA GLY A 65 -7.11 -1.17 -8.83
C GLY A 65 -5.80 -0.42 -8.53
N ILE A 66 -4.79 -1.10 -7.98
CA ILE A 66 -3.46 -0.53 -7.72
C ILE A 66 -2.82 0.00 -8.99
N PHE A 67 -2.92 -0.73 -10.09
CA PHE A 67 -2.39 -0.30 -11.38
C PHE A 67 -2.97 1.06 -11.80
N PHE A 68 -4.29 1.18 -11.82
CA PHE A 68 -4.94 2.45 -12.16
C PHE A 68 -4.69 3.54 -11.12
N GLY A 69 -4.74 3.19 -9.84
CA GLY A 69 -4.49 4.09 -8.72
C GLY A 69 -3.09 4.70 -8.74
N GLY A 70 -2.07 3.92 -9.12
CA GLY A 70 -0.69 4.40 -9.25
C GLY A 70 -0.53 5.47 -10.33
N PHE A 71 -1.13 5.27 -11.51
CA PHE A 71 -1.11 6.26 -12.57
C PHE A 71 -1.90 7.53 -12.20
N ILE A 72 -3.11 7.36 -11.69
CA ILE A 72 -3.98 8.47 -11.29
C ILE A 72 -3.35 9.22 -10.11
N GLY A 73 -2.86 8.50 -9.11
CA GLY A 73 -2.26 9.04 -7.89
C GLY A 73 -1.03 9.88 -8.17
N GLY A 74 -0.13 9.42 -9.02
CA GLY A 74 1.05 10.18 -9.42
C GLY A 74 0.68 11.52 -10.05
N ALA A 75 -0.19 11.51 -11.06
CA ALA A 75 -0.64 12.72 -11.75
C ALA A 75 -1.43 13.68 -10.84
N LEU A 76 -2.30 13.15 -9.98
CA LEU A 76 -3.08 13.94 -9.02
C LEU A 76 -2.20 14.55 -7.93
N THR A 77 -1.19 13.84 -7.45
CA THR A 77 -0.26 14.30 -6.42
C THR A 77 0.45 15.59 -6.84
N ASP A 78 0.82 15.70 -8.11
CA ASP A 78 1.48 16.90 -8.63
C ASP A 78 0.51 18.07 -8.84
N ARG A 79 -0.77 17.79 -9.05
CA ARG A 79 -1.80 18.82 -9.27
C ARG A 79 -2.41 19.32 -7.97
N LEU A 80 -2.90 18.41 -7.12
CA LEU A 80 -3.71 18.72 -5.93
C LEU A 80 -2.86 18.88 -4.65
N GLY A 81 -1.61 18.41 -4.67
CA GLY A 81 -0.73 18.40 -3.50
C GLY A 81 -0.67 17.04 -2.83
N ARG A 82 0.39 16.87 -2.06
CA ARG A 82 0.67 15.59 -1.36
C ARG A 82 -0.30 15.39 -0.22
N ARG A 83 -0.60 16.46 0.53
CA ARG A 83 -1.47 16.39 1.71
C ARG A 83 -2.88 15.93 1.38
N VAL A 84 -3.49 16.46 0.30
CA VAL A 84 -4.86 16.08 -0.07
C VAL A 84 -4.94 14.58 -0.34
N LEU A 85 -4.05 14.06 -1.18
CA LEU A 85 -4.06 12.63 -1.53
C LEU A 85 -3.66 11.73 -0.37
N TYR A 86 -2.86 12.24 0.57
CA TYR A 86 -2.50 11.54 1.80
C TYR A 86 -3.71 11.22 2.69
N PHE A 87 -4.82 11.95 2.54
CA PHE A 87 -6.09 11.68 3.23
C PHE A 87 -7.10 10.92 2.35
N VAL A 88 -6.97 10.97 1.02
CA VAL A 88 -7.88 10.27 0.11
C VAL A 88 -7.78 8.75 0.31
N GLY A 89 -6.56 8.20 0.42
CA GLY A 89 -6.35 6.76 0.64
C GLY A 89 -7.11 6.23 1.87
N PRO A 90 -6.84 6.72 3.09
CA PRO A 90 -7.56 6.32 4.30
C PRO A 90 -9.07 6.50 4.22
N THR A 91 -9.54 7.57 3.60
CA THR A 91 -10.98 7.80 3.42
C THR A 91 -11.62 6.72 2.54
N LEU A 92 -10.99 6.38 1.42
CA LEU A 92 -11.46 5.30 0.55
C LEU A 92 -11.43 3.94 1.27
N PHE A 93 -10.39 3.65 2.06
CA PHE A 93 -10.34 2.43 2.87
C PHE A 93 -11.53 2.33 3.82
N VAL A 94 -11.86 3.42 4.51
CA VAL A 94 -13.01 3.44 5.42
C VAL A 94 -14.32 3.22 4.67
N VAL A 95 -14.58 4.02 3.65
CA VAL A 95 -15.85 4.01 2.92
C VAL A 95 -16.06 2.67 2.21
N CYS A 96 -15.08 2.23 1.41
CA CYS A 96 -15.22 1.00 0.65
C CYS A 96 -15.28 -0.25 1.54
N SER A 97 -14.50 -0.29 2.64
CA SER A 97 -14.51 -1.45 3.52
C SER A 97 -15.77 -1.52 4.37
N LEU A 98 -16.32 -0.39 4.82
CA LEU A 98 -17.66 -0.37 5.46
C LEU A 98 -18.74 -0.82 4.46
N ALA A 99 -18.71 -0.34 3.22
CA ALA A 99 -19.68 -0.73 2.20
C ALA A 99 -19.65 -2.24 1.91
N GLN A 100 -18.50 -2.91 2.05
CA GLN A 100 -18.37 -4.36 1.89
C GLN A 100 -19.19 -5.15 2.91
N TYR A 101 -19.59 -4.55 4.04
CA TYR A 101 -20.46 -5.20 5.01
C TYR A 101 -21.86 -5.53 4.45
N TRP A 102 -22.40 -4.68 3.57
CA TRP A 102 -23.73 -4.83 2.98
C TRP A 102 -23.75 -5.50 1.61
N VAL A 103 -22.61 -6.04 1.16
CA VAL A 103 -22.50 -6.67 -0.15
C VAL A 103 -23.36 -7.93 -0.23
N GLN A 104 -24.07 -8.06 -1.37
CA GLN A 104 -24.94 -9.20 -1.69
C GLN A 104 -24.58 -9.87 -3.03
N SER A 105 -23.67 -9.30 -3.82
CA SER A 105 -23.26 -9.85 -5.12
C SER A 105 -21.75 -9.78 -5.34
N GLY A 106 -21.23 -10.69 -6.20
CA GLY A 106 -19.81 -10.72 -6.54
C GLY A 106 -19.35 -9.47 -7.28
N GLU A 107 -20.21 -8.88 -8.13
CA GLU A 107 -19.91 -7.67 -8.91
C GLU A 107 -19.67 -6.46 -8.01
N VAL A 108 -20.54 -6.27 -7.01
CA VAL A 108 -20.41 -5.17 -6.06
C VAL A 108 -19.16 -5.37 -5.21
N LEU A 109 -18.88 -6.60 -4.78
CA LEU A 109 -17.65 -6.91 -4.05
C LEU A 109 -16.41 -6.60 -4.89
N PHE A 110 -16.41 -7.02 -6.17
CA PHE A 110 -15.35 -6.71 -7.12
C PHE A 110 -15.11 -5.19 -7.20
N ALA A 111 -16.17 -4.41 -7.41
CA ALA A 111 -16.08 -2.95 -7.56
C ALA A 111 -15.50 -2.29 -6.28
N LEU A 112 -15.96 -2.67 -5.10
CA LEU A 112 -15.45 -2.13 -3.84
C LEU A 112 -14.01 -2.54 -3.57
N ARG A 113 -13.62 -3.77 -3.90
CA ARG A 113 -12.24 -4.24 -3.81
C ARG A 113 -11.33 -3.53 -4.81
N PHE A 114 -11.80 -3.30 -6.03
CA PHE A 114 -11.10 -2.49 -7.03
C PHE A 114 -10.84 -1.08 -6.50
N MET A 115 -11.84 -0.42 -5.91
CA MET A 115 -11.69 0.91 -5.32
C MET A 115 -10.71 0.93 -4.13
N ASN A 116 -10.72 -0.11 -3.28
CA ASN A 116 -9.67 -0.27 -2.27
C ASN A 116 -8.28 -0.39 -2.91
N GLY A 117 -8.17 -1.12 -4.02
CA GLY A 117 -6.92 -1.18 -4.78
C GLY A 117 -6.48 0.17 -5.33
N VAL A 118 -7.41 0.97 -5.87
CA VAL A 118 -7.12 2.35 -6.30
C VAL A 118 -6.58 3.19 -5.14
N ALA A 119 -7.16 3.05 -3.94
CA ALA A 119 -6.67 3.74 -2.74
C ALA A 119 -5.22 3.35 -2.40
N VAL A 120 -4.89 2.05 -2.43
CA VAL A 120 -3.52 1.54 -2.24
C VAL A 120 -2.58 2.12 -3.32
N GLY A 121 -3.02 2.11 -4.58
CA GLY A 121 -2.23 2.64 -5.70
C GLY A 121 -1.91 4.13 -5.57
N ILE A 122 -2.83 4.93 -5.04
CA ILE A 122 -2.60 6.35 -4.72
C ILE A 122 -1.63 6.50 -3.55
N GLU A 123 -1.74 5.64 -2.54
CA GLU A 123 -0.95 5.70 -1.31
C GLU A 123 0.56 5.58 -1.57
N TYR A 124 1.00 4.65 -2.41
CA TYR A 124 2.41 4.39 -2.67
C TYR A 124 3.21 5.63 -3.13
N PRO A 125 2.84 6.32 -4.22
CA PRO A 125 3.58 7.51 -4.65
C PRO A 125 3.52 8.64 -3.65
N VAL A 126 2.39 8.82 -2.95
CA VAL A 126 2.21 9.90 -1.97
C VAL A 126 3.07 9.69 -0.74
N ALA A 127 3.05 8.50 -0.12
CA ALA A 127 3.83 8.21 1.08
C ALA A 127 5.34 8.30 0.83
N THR A 128 5.79 7.76 -0.30
CA THR A 128 7.22 7.82 -0.68
C THR A 128 7.66 9.24 -1.00
N ALA A 129 6.85 10.03 -1.72
CA ALA A 129 7.15 11.42 -2.03
C ALA A 129 7.28 12.25 -0.74
N PHE A 130 6.32 12.12 0.21
CA PHE A 130 6.40 12.80 1.50
C PHE A 130 7.70 12.48 2.24
N LEU A 131 8.06 11.22 2.33
CA LEU A 131 9.29 10.83 3.02
C LEU A 131 10.54 11.39 2.34
N VAL A 132 10.64 11.26 1.02
CA VAL A 132 11.81 11.75 0.28
C VAL A 132 11.95 13.27 0.34
N GLU A 133 10.82 14.01 0.37
CA GLU A 133 10.81 15.46 0.38
C GLU A 133 11.18 16.07 1.74
N PHE A 134 10.90 15.39 2.85
CA PHE A 134 11.21 15.88 4.19
C PHE A 134 12.45 15.24 4.82
N LEU A 135 12.76 13.99 4.50
CA LEU A 135 13.81 13.26 5.20
C LEU A 135 15.22 13.67 4.77
N PRO A 136 16.16 13.77 5.75
CA PRO A 136 17.58 13.89 5.46
C PRO A 136 18.10 12.76 4.60
N LYS A 137 19.02 13.06 3.67
CA LYS A 137 19.58 12.09 2.70
C LYS A 137 20.07 10.80 3.35
N LYS A 138 20.81 10.93 4.45
CA LYS A 138 21.41 9.80 5.19
C LYS A 138 20.37 8.79 5.69
N ASN A 139 19.17 9.25 6.01
CA ASN A 139 18.13 8.44 6.68
C ASN A 139 16.99 8.01 5.76
N ARG A 140 16.98 8.44 4.49
CA ARG A 140 15.91 8.09 3.53
C ARG A 140 15.76 6.58 3.34
N GLY A 141 16.88 5.88 3.11
CA GLY A 141 16.88 4.43 2.89
C GLY A 141 16.24 3.65 4.05
N PRO A 142 16.75 3.76 5.29
CA PRO A 142 16.16 3.11 6.45
C PRO A 142 14.68 3.45 6.69
N CYS A 143 14.29 4.73 6.53
CA CYS A 143 12.89 5.13 6.71
C CYS A 143 11.98 4.55 5.61
N LEU A 144 12.44 4.48 4.37
CA LEU A 144 11.69 3.83 3.29
C LEU A 144 11.60 2.31 3.50
N ALA A 145 12.66 1.66 3.99
CA ALA A 145 12.62 0.24 4.33
C ALA A 145 11.59 -0.08 5.42
N THR A 146 11.35 0.84 6.36
CA THR A 146 10.31 0.70 7.40
C THR A 146 8.91 0.55 6.78
N LEU A 147 8.63 1.20 5.64
CA LEU A 147 7.35 1.04 4.94
C LEU A 147 7.12 -0.41 4.53
N THR A 148 8.15 -1.05 3.96
CA THR A 148 8.07 -2.46 3.55
C THR A 148 7.87 -3.38 4.74
N ILE A 149 8.60 -3.15 5.84
CA ILE A 149 8.44 -3.95 7.07
C ILE A 149 7.00 -3.84 7.61
N LEU A 150 6.47 -2.63 7.67
CA LEU A 150 5.11 -2.39 8.15
C LEU A 150 4.04 -2.96 7.20
N TRP A 151 4.31 -3.01 5.90
CA TRP A 151 3.44 -3.69 4.95
C TRP A 151 3.28 -5.19 5.29
N PHE A 152 4.39 -5.91 5.50
CA PHE A 152 4.36 -7.31 5.90
C PHE A 152 3.75 -7.53 7.28
N ALA A 153 3.98 -6.60 8.22
CA ALA A 153 3.31 -6.64 9.53
C ALA A 153 1.79 -6.49 9.39
N GLY A 154 1.32 -5.59 8.52
CA GLY A 154 -0.10 -5.44 8.19
C GLY A 154 -0.70 -6.72 7.60
N ALA A 155 0.01 -7.35 6.68
CA ALA A 155 -0.39 -8.63 6.10
C ALA A 155 -0.51 -9.73 7.16
N ALA A 156 0.47 -9.85 8.05
CA ALA A 156 0.44 -10.83 9.15
C ALA A 156 -0.75 -10.59 10.10
N VAL A 157 -0.96 -9.33 10.50
CA VAL A 157 -2.10 -8.96 11.36
C VAL A 157 -3.44 -9.22 10.66
N ALA A 158 -3.53 -9.05 9.34
CA ALA A 158 -4.74 -9.38 8.57
C ALA A 158 -5.11 -10.86 8.70
N TYR A 159 -4.13 -11.75 8.63
CA TYR A 159 -4.36 -13.19 8.81
C TYR A 159 -4.84 -13.52 10.22
N LEU A 160 -4.16 -13.00 11.25
CA LEU A 160 -4.53 -13.25 12.65
C LEU A 160 -5.91 -12.68 12.99
N ALA A 161 -6.16 -11.44 12.61
CA ALA A 161 -7.45 -10.78 12.85
C ALA A 161 -8.58 -11.45 12.05
N GLY A 162 -8.34 -11.79 10.79
CA GLY A 162 -9.31 -12.45 9.94
C GLY A 162 -9.70 -13.82 10.48
N GLU A 163 -8.73 -14.63 10.91
CA GLU A 163 -8.99 -15.93 11.53
C GLU A 163 -9.78 -15.78 12.84
N ALA A 164 -9.39 -14.85 13.69
CA ALA A 164 -10.12 -14.60 14.93
C ALA A 164 -11.58 -14.18 14.66
N ILE A 165 -11.81 -13.24 13.72
CA ILE A 165 -13.17 -12.80 13.38
C ILE A 165 -13.99 -13.95 12.79
N LEU A 166 -13.41 -14.77 11.90
CA LEU A 166 -14.12 -15.88 11.27
C LEU A 166 -14.49 -16.99 12.25
N ASN A 167 -13.67 -17.20 13.29
CA ASN A 167 -13.94 -18.23 14.32
C ASN A 167 -15.00 -17.78 15.33
N PHE A 168 -15.07 -16.50 15.67
CA PHE A 168 -15.97 -15.99 16.70
C PHE A 168 -17.19 -15.23 16.16
N GLY A 169 -17.19 -14.81 14.89
CA GLY A 169 -18.18 -13.89 14.32
C GLY A 169 -19.44 -14.52 13.71
N GLY A 170 -19.59 -15.84 13.73
CA GLY A 170 -20.78 -16.52 13.19
C GLY A 170 -20.86 -16.58 11.65
N PRO A 171 -22.07 -16.80 11.08
CA PRO A 171 -22.25 -17.02 9.63
C PRO A 171 -21.81 -15.84 8.77
N ASP A 172 -22.05 -14.61 9.21
CA ASP A 172 -21.73 -13.36 8.52
C ASP A 172 -20.35 -12.79 8.87
N ALA A 173 -19.51 -13.56 9.57
CA ALA A 173 -18.17 -13.15 10.00
C ALA A 173 -17.30 -12.62 8.86
N TRP A 174 -17.47 -13.14 7.63
CA TRP A 174 -16.75 -12.67 6.47
C TRP A 174 -17.01 -11.19 6.15
N ARG A 175 -18.23 -10.69 6.43
CA ARG A 175 -18.60 -9.29 6.26
C ARG A 175 -17.84 -8.41 7.26
N LEU A 176 -17.76 -8.86 8.50
CA LEU A 176 -16.98 -8.20 9.56
C LEU A 176 -15.48 -8.24 9.24
N THR A 177 -15.00 -9.35 8.70
CA THR A 177 -13.59 -9.49 8.28
C THR A 177 -13.21 -8.46 7.23
N LEU A 178 -14.03 -8.27 6.19
CA LEU A 178 -13.79 -7.26 5.17
C LEU A 178 -13.97 -5.83 5.70
N ALA A 179 -14.97 -5.61 6.54
CA ALA A 179 -15.24 -4.30 7.16
C ALA A 179 -14.18 -3.90 8.19
N SER A 180 -13.43 -4.85 8.79
CA SER A 180 -12.40 -4.57 9.80
C SER A 180 -11.32 -3.58 9.31
N THR A 181 -11.04 -3.58 8.02
CA THR A 181 -10.14 -2.59 7.39
C THR A 181 -10.58 -1.15 7.64
N ALA A 182 -11.89 -0.89 7.78
CA ALA A 182 -12.39 0.45 8.04
C ALA A 182 -11.91 1.01 9.38
N VAL A 183 -11.79 0.15 10.40
CA VAL A 183 -11.30 0.55 11.73
C VAL A 183 -9.84 1.01 11.62
N ILE A 184 -9.01 0.24 10.93
CA ILE A 184 -7.59 0.55 10.77
C ILE A 184 -7.42 1.77 9.87
N GLY A 185 -8.22 1.89 8.81
CA GLY A 185 -8.26 3.07 7.94
C GLY A 185 -8.65 4.35 8.67
N ALA A 186 -9.66 4.28 9.56
CA ALA A 186 -10.07 5.41 10.40
C ALA A 186 -8.97 5.81 11.38
N LEU A 187 -8.31 4.84 12.01
CA LEU A 187 -7.16 5.10 12.89
C LEU A 187 -6.03 5.78 12.11
N LEU A 188 -5.71 5.29 10.92
CA LEU A 188 -4.71 5.91 10.03
C LEU A 188 -5.08 7.35 9.69
N PHE A 189 -6.35 7.61 9.35
CA PHE A 189 -6.84 8.96 9.07
C PHE A 189 -6.58 9.90 10.26
N ILE A 190 -6.92 9.47 11.48
CA ILE A 190 -6.71 10.25 12.71
C ILE A 190 -5.23 10.50 12.96
N VAL A 191 -4.39 9.47 12.83
CA VAL A 191 -2.93 9.58 13.05
C VAL A 191 -2.28 10.56 12.07
N ARG A 192 -2.82 10.68 10.84
CA ARG A 192 -2.33 11.63 9.83
C ARG A 192 -2.75 13.08 10.05
N LEU A 193 -3.72 13.36 10.94
CA LEU A 193 -4.13 14.73 11.22
C LEU A 193 -2.93 15.60 11.62
N GLY A 194 -2.92 16.83 11.14
CA GLY A 194 -1.85 17.79 11.40
C GLY A 194 -0.57 17.61 10.56
N THR A 195 -0.56 16.69 9.57
CA THR A 195 0.55 16.62 8.59
C THR A 195 0.52 17.86 7.69
N PRO A 196 1.62 18.63 7.57
CA PRO A 196 1.69 19.80 6.70
C PRO A 196 1.79 19.39 5.24
N GLU A 197 1.61 20.33 4.31
CA GLU A 197 1.90 20.13 2.89
C GLU A 197 3.42 20.11 2.63
N SER A 198 3.83 19.56 1.49
CA SER A 198 5.23 19.57 1.08
C SER A 198 5.74 20.97 0.75
N PRO A 199 6.86 21.44 1.36
CA PRO A 199 7.47 22.72 1.00
C PRO A 199 7.87 22.78 -0.48
N ARG A 200 8.37 21.66 -1.03
CA ARG A 200 8.79 21.61 -2.44
C ARG A 200 7.61 21.78 -3.38
N TRP A 201 6.47 21.15 -3.06
CA TRP A 201 5.25 21.31 -3.85
C TRP A 201 4.71 22.74 -3.74
N LEU A 202 4.70 23.34 -2.56
CA LEU A 202 4.27 24.73 -2.38
C LEU A 202 5.12 25.70 -3.20
N LEU A 203 6.44 25.49 -3.25
CA LEU A 203 7.33 26.30 -4.09
C LEU A 203 7.00 26.14 -5.58
N SER A 204 6.73 24.92 -6.04
CA SER A 204 6.34 24.67 -7.44
C SER A 204 5.02 25.35 -7.83
N LYS A 205 4.20 25.73 -6.83
CA LYS A 205 2.94 26.49 -7.01
C LYS A 205 3.08 27.98 -6.71
N GLY A 206 4.31 28.48 -6.45
CA GLY A 206 4.55 29.90 -6.15
C GLY A 206 4.14 30.32 -4.74
N ARG A 207 3.81 29.39 -3.83
CA ARG A 207 3.36 29.66 -2.46
C ARG A 207 4.54 29.73 -1.49
N HIS A 208 5.44 30.70 -1.73
CA HIS A 208 6.73 30.82 -1.01
C HIS A 208 6.56 31.04 0.49
N ALA A 209 5.66 31.92 0.91
CA ALA A 209 5.45 32.23 2.34
C ALA A 209 4.99 31.01 3.15
N GLU A 210 4.13 30.18 2.58
CA GLU A 210 3.67 28.97 3.25
C GLU A 210 4.76 27.89 3.30
N ALA A 211 5.56 27.76 2.23
CA ALA A 211 6.70 26.86 2.19
C ALA A 211 7.70 27.23 3.30
N GLU A 212 8.03 28.51 3.43
CA GLU A 212 8.94 29.01 4.45
C GLU A 212 8.41 28.76 5.87
N ALA A 213 7.12 29.02 6.11
CA ALA A 213 6.50 28.75 7.41
C ALA A 213 6.58 27.27 7.81
N ILE A 214 6.41 26.35 6.84
CA ILE A 214 6.54 24.91 7.11
C ILE A 214 8.01 24.53 7.37
N ILE A 215 8.96 25.08 6.60
CA ILE A 215 10.39 24.82 6.80
C ILE A 215 10.80 25.25 8.22
N ARG A 216 10.46 26.46 8.65
CA ARG A 216 10.74 26.96 10.00
C ARG A 216 10.09 26.10 11.08
N ARG A 217 8.86 25.65 10.86
CA ARG A 217 8.15 24.77 11.80
C ARG A 217 8.80 23.39 11.94
N VAL A 218 9.33 22.82 10.84
CA VAL A 218 9.85 21.44 10.80
C VAL A 218 11.31 21.37 11.20
N TYR A 219 12.14 22.31 10.70
CA TYR A 219 13.59 22.25 10.84
C TYR A 219 14.13 23.24 11.88
N GLY A 220 13.41 24.31 12.18
CA GLY A 220 13.79 25.34 13.15
C GLY A 220 13.70 26.76 12.57
N PRO A 221 13.64 27.80 13.43
CA PRO A 221 13.44 29.17 12.97
C PRO A 221 14.61 29.74 12.15
N GLU A 222 15.79 29.11 12.25
CA GLU A 222 17.01 29.46 11.51
C GLU A 222 17.00 29.00 10.06
N PHE A 223 16.07 28.07 9.69
CA PHE A 223 15.95 27.55 8.33
C PHE A 223 14.95 28.36 7.51
N GLY A 224 15.28 28.57 6.25
CA GLY A 224 14.47 29.28 5.27
C GLY A 224 14.51 28.61 3.90
N LEU A 225 14.00 29.31 2.89
CA LEU A 225 13.96 28.82 1.51
C LEU A 225 15.38 28.56 0.94
N ASP A 226 16.37 29.34 1.36
CA ASP A 226 17.76 29.22 0.91
C ASP A 226 18.45 27.92 1.37
N ASN A 227 17.89 27.25 2.39
CA ASN A 227 18.38 25.97 2.89
C ASN A 227 17.83 24.76 2.12
N LEU A 228 16.83 24.96 1.24
CA LEU A 228 16.36 23.91 0.36
C LEU A 228 17.36 23.70 -0.79
N PRO A 229 17.66 22.45 -1.13
CA PRO A 229 18.48 22.17 -2.32
C PRO A 229 17.79 22.73 -3.56
N VAL A 230 18.57 23.45 -4.36
CA VAL A 230 18.10 23.99 -5.64
C VAL A 230 17.57 22.84 -6.50
N GLN A 231 16.26 22.82 -6.74
CA GLN A 231 15.72 21.88 -7.70
C GLN A 231 16.22 22.34 -9.10
N ALA A 232 16.91 21.43 -9.80
CA ALA A 232 17.10 21.62 -11.22
C ALA A 232 15.69 21.85 -11.83
N GLU A 233 15.53 22.94 -12.59
CA GLU A 233 14.28 23.25 -13.26
C GLU A 233 13.69 21.99 -13.88
N SER A 234 12.54 21.54 -13.38
CA SER A 234 11.82 20.43 -13.98
C SER A 234 11.29 20.92 -15.34
N LYS A 235 12.10 20.87 -16.36
CA LYS A 235 11.60 20.90 -17.74
C LYS A 235 10.54 19.83 -17.80
N ASN A 236 9.35 20.16 -18.27
CA ASN A 236 8.20 19.28 -18.46
C ASN A 236 8.68 17.91 -18.98
N LEU A 237 9.00 17.00 -18.07
CA LEU A 237 9.44 15.65 -18.40
C LEU A 237 8.20 14.86 -18.78
N SER A 238 7.84 14.93 -20.05
CA SER A 238 6.89 13.98 -20.63
C SER A 238 7.45 12.57 -20.43
N PHE A 239 6.58 11.61 -20.14
CA PHE A 239 6.95 10.19 -20.02
C PHE A 239 7.77 9.71 -21.24
N ALA A 240 7.44 10.20 -22.44
CA ALA A 240 8.20 9.95 -23.66
C ALA A 240 9.64 10.48 -23.56
N ASN A 241 9.84 11.69 -23.06
CA ASN A 241 11.16 12.28 -22.87
C ASN A 241 12.00 11.51 -21.84
N LEU A 242 11.37 10.95 -20.81
CA LEU A 242 12.03 10.13 -19.80
C LEU A 242 12.55 8.82 -20.42
N LEU A 243 11.78 8.18 -21.29
CA LEU A 243 12.19 6.97 -22.00
C LEU A 243 13.38 7.25 -22.94
N HIS A 244 13.39 8.40 -23.61
CA HIS A 244 14.47 8.80 -24.54
C HIS A 244 15.72 9.36 -23.82
N SER A 245 15.63 9.75 -22.55
CA SER A 245 16.74 10.33 -21.77
C SER A 245 17.78 9.32 -21.24
N GLY A 246 17.77 8.07 -21.74
CA GLY A 246 18.68 7.00 -21.30
C GLY A 246 18.25 6.25 -20.04
N TYR A 247 17.18 6.69 -19.36
CA TYR A 247 16.63 6.00 -18.18
C TYR A 247 15.74 4.80 -18.53
N GLY A 248 15.34 4.62 -19.78
CA GLY A 248 14.43 3.57 -20.24
C GLY A 248 14.87 2.15 -19.84
N LYS A 249 16.17 1.83 -19.98
CA LYS A 249 16.72 0.53 -19.57
C LYS A 249 16.61 0.29 -18.06
N ARG A 250 16.87 1.32 -17.24
CA ARG A 250 16.74 1.24 -15.76
C ARG A 250 15.29 1.08 -15.34
N MET A 251 14.37 1.79 -15.99
CA MET A 251 12.93 1.66 -15.76
C MET A 251 12.44 0.25 -16.13
N ALA A 252 12.85 -0.28 -17.29
CA ALA A 252 12.51 -1.64 -17.70
C ALA A 252 13.03 -2.67 -16.71
N PHE A 253 14.28 -2.56 -16.26
CA PHE A 253 14.85 -3.44 -15.25
C PHE A 253 14.05 -3.43 -13.95
N VAL A 254 13.74 -2.24 -13.42
CA VAL A 254 12.94 -2.11 -12.18
C VAL A 254 11.53 -2.68 -12.37
N ALA A 255 10.87 -2.42 -13.51
CA ALA A 255 9.56 -2.95 -13.81
C ALA A 255 9.55 -4.49 -13.86
N ILE A 256 10.51 -5.10 -14.57
CA ILE A 256 10.64 -6.55 -14.67
C ILE A 256 10.93 -7.15 -13.28
N PHE A 257 11.90 -6.59 -12.56
CA PHE A 257 12.29 -7.05 -11.22
C PHE A 257 11.09 -7.06 -10.26
N TRP A 258 10.36 -5.93 -10.18
CA TRP A 258 9.18 -5.82 -9.31
C TRP A 258 8.05 -6.76 -9.75
N THR A 259 7.80 -6.89 -11.05
CA THR A 259 6.78 -7.81 -11.57
C THR A 259 7.10 -9.25 -11.18
N CYS A 260 8.34 -9.69 -11.42
CA CYS A 260 8.78 -11.06 -11.06
C CYS A 260 8.75 -11.30 -9.54
N SER A 261 9.00 -10.28 -8.72
CA SER A 261 8.97 -10.40 -7.25
C SER A 261 7.54 -10.43 -6.69
N VAL A 262 6.65 -9.63 -7.26
CA VAL A 262 5.30 -9.41 -6.74
C VAL A 262 4.33 -10.53 -7.12
N ILE A 263 4.42 -11.06 -8.36
CA ILE A 263 3.52 -12.12 -8.84
C ILE A 263 3.48 -13.33 -7.89
N PRO A 264 4.60 -13.97 -7.51
CA PRO A 264 4.55 -15.13 -6.62
C PRO A 264 4.03 -14.79 -5.22
N VAL A 265 4.36 -13.62 -4.69
CA VAL A 265 3.90 -13.17 -3.38
C VAL A 265 2.37 -13.07 -3.34
N PHE A 266 1.76 -12.38 -4.30
CA PHE A 266 0.30 -12.24 -4.35
C PHE A 266 -0.42 -13.53 -4.74
N ALA A 267 0.17 -14.39 -5.54
CA ALA A 267 -0.36 -15.72 -5.80
C ALA A 267 -0.44 -16.54 -4.48
N VAL A 268 0.59 -16.50 -3.65
CA VAL A 268 0.59 -17.14 -2.33
C VAL A 268 -0.49 -16.52 -1.43
N TYR A 269 -0.56 -15.20 -1.32
CA TYR A 269 -1.57 -14.53 -0.47
C TYR A 269 -3.01 -14.84 -0.89
N ALA A 270 -3.28 -14.94 -2.18
CA ALA A 270 -4.64 -15.23 -2.67
C ALA A 270 -5.05 -16.70 -2.50
N PHE A 271 -4.09 -17.64 -2.59
CA PHE A 271 -4.40 -19.06 -2.74
C PHE A 271 -3.76 -20.00 -1.69
N ALA A 272 -2.85 -19.50 -0.83
CA ALA A 272 -2.12 -20.34 0.13
C ALA A 272 -3.04 -21.17 1.03
N LEU A 273 -4.08 -20.56 1.57
CA LEU A 273 -5.03 -21.25 2.45
C LEU A 273 -5.82 -22.33 1.74
N ARG A 274 -6.16 -22.15 0.47
CA ARG A 274 -6.82 -23.19 -0.34
C ARG A 274 -5.89 -24.35 -0.65
N CYS A 275 -4.64 -24.07 -0.97
CA CYS A 275 -3.62 -25.10 -1.15
C CYS A 275 -3.41 -25.90 0.14
N TRP A 276 -3.30 -25.22 1.27
CA TRP A 276 -3.11 -25.85 2.58
C TRP A 276 -4.30 -26.72 2.97
N MET A 277 -5.55 -26.24 2.84
CA MET A 277 -6.75 -27.02 3.15
C MET A 277 -6.91 -28.24 2.23
N ARG A 278 -6.62 -28.13 0.93
CA ARG A 278 -6.64 -29.25 0.02
C ARG A 278 -5.57 -30.30 0.38
N CYS A 279 -4.40 -29.87 0.81
CA CYS A 279 -3.35 -30.78 1.28
C CYS A 279 -3.75 -31.49 2.58
N THR A 280 -4.44 -30.80 3.50
CA THR A 280 -4.88 -31.40 4.79
C THR A 280 -6.13 -32.25 4.65
N SER A 281 -7.08 -31.88 3.78
CA SER A 281 -8.29 -32.67 3.52
C SER A 281 -8.01 -33.93 2.69
N GLY A 282 -6.98 -33.92 1.83
CA GLY A 282 -6.49 -35.10 1.13
C GLY A 282 -5.94 -36.18 2.07
N ALA A 283 -5.57 -35.81 3.30
CA ALA A 283 -5.16 -36.76 4.35
C ALA A 283 -6.35 -37.54 4.96
N THR A 284 -7.59 -37.13 4.70
CA THR A 284 -8.82 -37.76 5.26
C THR A 284 -9.57 -38.70 4.28
N GLY A 285 -8.93 -39.14 3.20
CA GLY A 285 -9.38 -40.31 2.45
C GLY A 285 -10.51 -40.11 1.43
N HIS A 286 -10.82 -38.89 0.98
CA HIS A 286 -11.68 -38.69 -0.19
C HIS A 286 -10.86 -38.65 -1.49
N PRO A 287 -11.17 -39.51 -2.48
CA PRO A 287 -10.47 -39.48 -3.76
C PRO A 287 -10.94 -38.26 -4.57
N MET A 288 -10.20 -37.18 -4.49
CA MET A 288 -10.31 -36.07 -5.41
C MET A 288 -9.19 -36.18 -6.44
N ASP A 289 -9.54 -36.04 -7.71
CA ASP A 289 -8.66 -36.19 -8.88
C ASP A 289 -7.28 -35.55 -8.66
N PRO A 290 -6.20 -36.27 -9.05
CA PRO A 290 -4.85 -35.77 -8.89
C PRO A 290 -4.53 -34.73 -9.95
N LEU A 291 -4.81 -33.46 -9.68
CA LEU A 291 -4.08 -32.40 -10.37
C LEU A 291 -2.74 -32.22 -9.63
N PRO A 292 -1.61 -32.56 -10.26
CA PRO A 292 -0.29 -32.38 -9.65
C PRO A 292 0.02 -30.88 -9.63
N LEU A 293 -0.32 -30.21 -8.54
CA LEU A 293 0.17 -28.86 -8.32
C LEU A 293 1.60 -28.94 -7.75
N PRO A 294 2.60 -28.39 -8.45
CA PRO A 294 4.01 -28.43 -8.00
C PRO A 294 4.24 -27.71 -6.65
N CYS A 295 3.27 -26.92 -6.17
CA CYS A 295 3.34 -26.27 -4.86
C CYS A 295 3.28 -27.25 -3.67
N CYS A 296 2.51 -28.33 -3.75
CA CYS A 296 2.41 -29.29 -2.62
C CYS A 296 3.67 -30.15 -2.48
N SER A 297 4.36 -30.45 -3.57
CA SER A 297 5.60 -31.22 -3.53
C SER A 297 6.78 -30.43 -2.93
N TRP A 298 6.82 -29.14 -3.18
CA TRP A 298 7.87 -28.26 -2.65
C TRP A 298 7.75 -28.05 -1.13
N TRP A 299 6.52 -27.89 -0.64
CA TRP A 299 6.25 -27.71 0.79
C TRP A 299 6.42 -29.02 1.59
N ALA A 300 6.00 -30.14 1.03
CA ALA A 300 6.22 -31.46 1.62
C ALA A 300 7.70 -31.87 1.62
N ALA A 301 8.51 -31.35 0.70
CA ALA A 301 9.95 -31.57 0.69
C ALA A 301 10.67 -30.72 1.75
N SER A 302 10.25 -29.45 1.94
CA SER A 302 10.87 -28.57 2.95
C SER A 302 10.50 -28.94 4.40
N SER A 303 9.32 -29.50 4.64
CA SER A 303 8.93 -29.98 5.99
C SER A 303 9.57 -31.33 6.41
N ARG A 304 10.25 -32.02 5.49
CA ARG A 304 11.04 -33.23 5.80
C ARG A 304 12.52 -32.97 6.07
N LEU A 305 12.95 -31.70 5.91
CA LEU A 305 14.33 -31.28 6.14
C LEU A 305 14.48 -30.44 7.43
N ALA A 306 13.42 -30.23 8.19
CA ALA A 306 13.40 -29.67 9.53
C ALA A 306 13.02 -30.74 10.55
#